data_4cc5c0184427cdd9e79c6b1eb2e40b92
#
_entry.id   4cc5c0184427cdd9e79c6b1eb2e40b92
#
_cell.length_a   1.000
_cell.length_b   1.000
_cell.length_c   1.000
_cell.angle_alpha   90.00
_cell.angle_beta   90.00
_cell.angle_gamma   90.00
#
_symmetry.space_group_name_H-M   'P 1'
#
loop_
_entity.id
_entity.type
_entity.pdbx_description
1 polymer ?
#
loop_
_entity_poly.entity_id
_entity_poly.type
_entity_poly.pdbx_seq_one_letter_code
_entity_poly.pdbx_strand_id
1 'polypeptide(L)'
;MIQQLLDMGIKDFRVLDALSQVPRHIFLDQALWSRAYENRALTIGYRQTISQPYIVARMTEHLISHTSKRGKVLNQILEIGSGCGYQSAVLSYFANDVFAVERIKPLVAKSRQNLNELKIRNVIVKHADGFMAGRKI
;
A
#
# COMPACT_ATOMS: atom_id res chain seq x y z
N MET A 1 -4.66 9.98 12.31
CA MET A 1 -4.91 9.53 10.92
C MET A 1 -6.31 8.97 10.71
N ILE A 2 -6.70 7.97 11.46
CA ILE A 2 -7.99 7.28 11.23
C ILE A 2 -9.19 8.22 11.40
N GLN A 3 -9.23 9.04 12.46
CA GLN A 3 -10.33 9.99 12.67
C GLN A 3 -10.45 10.96 11.50
N GLN A 4 -9.34 11.46 10.98
CA GLN A 4 -9.35 12.36 9.84
C GLN A 4 -9.92 11.69 8.59
N LEU A 5 -9.61 10.41 8.36
CA LEU A 5 -10.16 9.66 7.23
C LEU A 5 -11.67 9.48 7.35
N LEU A 6 -12.17 9.21 8.57
CA LEU A 6 -13.61 9.16 8.84
C LEU A 6 -14.26 10.51 8.50
N ASP A 7 -13.66 11.60 8.95
CA ASP A 7 -14.17 12.96 8.72
C ASP A 7 -14.17 13.31 7.22
N MET A 8 -13.26 12.72 6.45
CA MET A 8 -13.17 12.91 5.00
C MET A 8 -14.08 11.99 4.19
N GLY A 9 -14.85 11.13 4.86
CA GLY A 9 -15.86 10.32 4.19
C GLY A 9 -15.49 8.87 3.91
N ILE A 10 -14.37 8.37 4.43
CA ILE A 10 -14.05 6.94 4.36
C ILE A 10 -15.00 6.22 5.31
N LYS A 11 -15.80 5.30 4.76
CA LYS A 11 -16.88 4.63 5.49
C LYS A 11 -16.63 3.16 5.75
N ASP A 12 -15.75 2.52 4.97
CA ASP A 12 -15.52 1.08 5.08
C ASP A 12 -14.58 0.79 6.24
N PHE A 13 -15.10 0.20 7.31
CA PHE A 13 -14.32 -0.11 8.51
C PHE A 13 -13.23 -1.15 8.25
N ARG A 14 -13.38 -2.01 7.24
CA ARG A 14 -12.33 -2.97 6.85
C ARG A 14 -11.07 -2.22 6.41
N VAL A 15 -11.25 -1.14 5.65
CA VAL A 15 -10.15 -0.29 5.17
C VAL A 15 -9.50 0.44 6.34
N LEU A 16 -10.30 1.04 7.22
CA LEU A 16 -9.80 1.75 8.39
C LEU A 16 -9.02 0.81 9.33
N ASP A 17 -9.52 -0.41 9.50
CA ASP A 17 -8.84 -1.45 10.28
C ASP A 17 -7.46 -1.79 9.69
N ALA A 18 -7.40 -2.05 8.39
CA ALA A 18 -6.15 -2.36 7.71
C ALA A 18 -5.14 -1.22 7.88
N LEU A 19 -5.57 0.02 7.68
CA LEU A 19 -4.71 1.18 7.84
C LEU A 19 -4.24 1.37 9.29
N SER A 20 -5.05 1.01 10.26
CA SER A 20 -4.66 1.08 11.67
C SER A 20 -3.61 0.03 12.04
N GLN A 21 -3.58 -1.10 11.33
CA GLN A 21 -2.65 -2.19 11.60
C GLN A 21 -1.32 -2.07 10.85
N VAL A 22 -1.29 -1.35 9.73
CA VAL A 22 -0.06 -1.17 8.95
C VAL A 22 0.71 0.04 9.49
N PRO A 23 1.90 -0.15 10.08
CA PRO A 23 2.68 0.96 10.63
C PRO A 23 3.32 1.78 9.51
N ARG A 24 2.64 2.84 9.11
CA ARG A 24 3.04 3.68 7.98
C ARG A 24 4.46 4.24 8.11
N HIS A 25 4.92 4.55 9.33
CA HIS A 25 6.25 5.13 9.55
C HIS A 25 7.38 4.19 9.10
N ILE A 26 7.18 2.88 9.14
CA ILE A 26 8.20 1.91 8.70
C ILE A 26 8.54 2.07 7.22
N PHE A 27 7.61 2.58 6.43
CA PHE A 27 7.80 2.80 4.99
C PHE A 27 8.51 4.10 4.65
N LEU A 28 8.90 4.87 5.66
CA LEU A 28 9.54 6.18 5.53
C LEU A 28 10.89 6.21 6.23
N ASP A 29 11.77 7.11 5.78
CA ASP A 29 13.00 7.40 6.50
C ASP A 29 12.67 7.91 7.91
N GLN A 30 13.54 7.59 8.87
CA GLN A 30 13.36 7.96 10.27
C GLN A 30 13.17 9.47 10.45
N ALA A 31 13.80 10.28 9.61
CA ALA A 31 13.64 11.74 9.65
C ALA A 31 12.19 12.20 9.43
N LEU A 32 11.35 11.37 8.81
CA LEU A 32 9.96 11.69 8.52
C LEU A 32 8.97 10.97 9.46
N TRP A 33 9.43 10.20 10.41
CA TRP A 33 8.53 9.41 11.27
C TRP A 33 7.53 10.27 12.04
N SER A 34 7.92 11.46 12.50
CA SER A 34 7.02 12.36 13.22
C SER A 34 5.85 12.86 12.36
N ARG A 35 5.99 12.76 11.04
CA ARG A 35 4.99 13.22 10.06
C ARG A 35 4.26 12.08 9.36
N ALA A 36 4.61 10.84 9.70
CA ALA A 36 4.19 9.64 8.94
C ALA A 36 2.67 9.49 8.86
N TYR A 37 1.95 9.93 9.87
CA TYR A 37 0.48 9.74 9.95
C TYR A 37 -0.31 11.00 9.60
N GLU A 38 0.36 12.04 9.10
CA GLU A 38 -0.32 13.20 8.52
C GLU A 38 -0.98 12.79 7.18
N ASN A 39 -2.12 13.40 6.87
CA ASN A 39 -2.82 13.12 5.62
C ASN A 39 -2.18 13.90 4.46
N ARG A 40 -0.97 13.52 4.10
CA ARG A 40 -0.21 14.10 2.98
C ARG A 40 0.71 13.09 2.35
N ALA A 41 1.12 13.36 1.12
CA ALA A 41 2.20 12.62 0.48
C ALA A 41 3.53 13.06 1.08
N LEU A 42 4.46 12.13 1.21
CA LEU A 42 5.80 12.39 1.72
C LEU A 42 6.81 11.74 0.79
N THR A 43 8.03 12.29 0.74
CA THR A 43 9.08 11.75 -0.14
C THR A 43 9.57 10.37 0.33
N ILE A 44 9.85 9.51 -0.63
CA ILE A 44 10.52 8.22 -0.40
C ILE A 44 11.82 8.13 -1.19
N GLY A 45 12.32 9.28 -1.69
CA GLY A 45 13.50 9.33 -2.55
C GLY A 45 13.15 9.10 -4.01
N TYR A 46 14.16 9.26 -4.87
CA TYR A 46 14.02 9.00 -6.32
C TYR A 46 12.89 9.80 -6.98
N ARG A 47 12.57 10.99 -6.46
CA ARG A 47 11.47 11.84 -6.93
C ARG A 47 10.11 11.16 -6.85
N GLN A 48 9.97 10.22 -5.93
CA GLN A 48 8.72 9.51 -5.68
C GLN A 48 8.18 9.83 -4.29
N THR A 49 6.92 9.53 -4.08
CA THR A 49 6.25 9.76 -2.79
C THR A 49 5.45 8.54 -2.37
N ILE A 50 5.27 8.40 -1.05
CA ILE A 50 4.19 7.60 -0.50
C ILE A 50 2.91 8.43 -0.65
N SER A 51 1.85 7.82 -1.17
CA SER A 51 0.59 8.52 -1.36
C SER A 51 -0.02 8.93 -0.02
N GLN A 52 -0.77 10.05 0.00
CA GLN A 52 -1.43 10.45 1.23
C GLN A 52 -2.41 9.37 1.72
N PRO A 53 -2.60 9.24 3.02
CA PRO A 53 -3.49 8.20 3.58
C PRO A 53 -4.89 8.17 2.98
N TYR A 54 -5.49 9.32 2.71
CA TYR A 54 -6.82 9.38 2.10
C TYR A 54 -6.86 8.70 0.73
N ILE A 55 -5.84 8.90 -0.10
CA ILE A 55 -5.78 8.28 -1.44
C ILE A 55 -5.68 6.77 -1.31
N VAL A 56 -4.80 6.28 -0.43
CA VAL A 56 -4.67 4.84 -0.18
C VAL A 56 -6.00 4.25 0.30
N ALA A 57 -6.63 4.91 1.25
CA ALA A 57 -7.92 4.48 1.80
C ALA A 57 -9.01 4.45 0.74
N ARG A 58 -9.10 5.50 -0.06
CA ARG A 58 -10.15 5.64 -1.08
C ARG A 58 -10.00 4.61 -2.19
N MET A 59 -8.78 4.41 -2.68
CA MET A 59 -8.51 3.39 -3.71
C MET A 59 -8.85 1.99 -3.20
N THR A 60 -8.45 1.68 -1.98
CA THR A 60 -8.74 0.38 -1.37
C THR A 60 -10.25 0.20 -1.16
N GLU A 61 -10.93 1.22 -0.67
CA GLU A 61 -12.39 1.20 -0.47
C GLU A 61 -13.14 0.89 -1.76
N HIS A 62 -12.74 1.54 -2.87
CA HIS A 62 -13.31 1.26 -4.17
C HIS A 62 -13.06 -0.17 -4.62
N LEU A 63 -11.85 -0.67 -4.40
CA LEU A 63 -11.44 -1.99 -4.86
C LEU A 63 -12.27 -3.11 -4.23
N ILE A 64 -12.66 -2.95 -2.96
CA ILE A 64 -13.43 -3.96 -2.23
C ILE A 64 -14.91 -3.64 -2.11
N SER A 65 -15.38 -2.60 -2.80
CA SER A 65 -16.78 -2.12 -2.69
C SER A 65 -17.81 -3.10 -3.22
N HIS A 66 -17.40 -4.10 -3.99
CA HIS A 66 -18.30 -5.11 -4.58
C HIS A 66 -18.88 -6.09 -3.53
N THR A 67 -18.35 -6.11 -2.33
CA THR A 67 -18.77 -7.03 -1.28
C THR A 67 -18.63 -6.38 0.11
N SER A 68 -19.46 -6.82 1.05
CA SER A 68 -19.33 -6.42 2.46
C SER A 68 -18.61 -7.47 3.30
N LYS A 69 -18.16 -8.58 2.69
CA LYS A 69 -17.46 -9.65 3.41
C LYS A 69 -16.11 -9.16 3.92
N ARG A 70 -15.66 -9.78 5.02
CA ARG A 70 -14.35 -9.49 5.62
C ARG A 70 -13.29 -10.43 5.07
N GLY A 71 -12.03 -10.04 5.28
CA GLY A 71 -10.88 -10.86 4.94
C GLY A 71 -10.46 -10.71 3.49
N LYS A 72 -9.91 -11.78 2.94
CA LYS A 72 -9.32 -11.77 1.59
C LYS A 72 -10.40 -11.99 0.54
N VAL A 73 -11.10 -10.91 0.25
CA VAL A 73 -12.26 -10.91 -0.66
C VAL A 73 -11.86 -10.92 -2.14
N LEU A 74 -10.59 -10.72 -2.44
CA LEU A 74 -10.04 -10.76 -3.79
C LEU A 74 -9.03 -11.90 -3.89
N ASN A 75 -9.00 -12.57 -5.06
CA ASN A 75 -8.02 -13.63 -5.28
C ASN A 75 -6.64 -13.04 -5.55
N GLN A 76 -6.53 -12.15 -6.52
CA GLN A 76 -5.28 -11.54 -6.94
C GLN A 76 -5.46 -10.06 -7.20
N ILE A 77 -4.44 -9.27 -6.85
CA ILE A 77 -4.37 -7.83 -7.16
C ILE A 77 -3.06 -7.59 -7.90
N LEU A 78 -3.13 -6.78 -8.94
CA LEU A 78 -1.95 -6.22 -9.59
C LEU A 78 -1.84 -4.75 -9.20
N GLU A 79 -0.73 -4.39 -8.58
CA GLU A 79 -0.41 -3.01 -8.24
C GLU A 79 0.73 -2.51 -9.14
N ILE A 80 0.54 -1.35 -9.76
CA ILE A 80 1.54 -0.73 -10.60
C ILE A 80 2.12 0.47 -9.86
N GLY A 81 3.45 0.46 -9.66
CA GLY A 81 4.12 1.52 -8.93
C GLY A 81 4.08 1.31 -7.42
N SER A 82 4.66 0.20 -6.93
CA SER A 82 4.63 -0.13 -5.51
C SER A 82 5.37 0.87 -4.62
N GLY A 83 6.32 1.63 -5.17
CA GLY A 83 7.11 2.59 -4.40
C GLY A 83 7.78 1.95 -3.20
N CYS A 84 7.45 2.44 -2.01
CA CYS A 84 7.99 1.88 -0.76
C CYS A 84 7.25 0.64 -0.26
N GLY A 85 6.12 0.26 -0.88
CA GLY A 85 5.35 -0.92 -0.52
C GLY A 85 4.19 -0.69 0.46
N TYR A 86 3.88 0.54 0.81
CA TYR A 86 2.81 0.83 1.78
C TYR A 86 1.44 0.39 1.28
N GLN A 87 1.07 0.81 0.06
CA GLN A 87 -0.21 0.38 -0.54
C GLN A 87 -0.27 -1.14 -0.68
N SER A 88 0.85 -1.77 -1.07
CA SER A 88 0.95 -3.23 -1.16
C SER A 88 0.64 -3.89 0.19
N ALA A 89 1.18 -3.34 1.27
CA ALA A 89 0.94 -3.85 2.62
C ALA A 89 -0.54 -3.75 3.00
N VAL A 90 -1.18 -2.63 2.69
CA VAL A 90 -2.62 -2.45 2.93
C VAL A 90 -3.42 -3.46 2.11
N LEU A 91 -3.11 -3.61 0.83
CA LEU A 91 -3.80 -4.54 -0.07
C LEU A 91 -3.64 -6.00 0.35
N SER A 92 -2.56 -6.34 1.04
CA SER A 92 -2.30 -7.70 1.50
C SER A 92 -3.39 -8.25 2.43
N TYR A 93 -4.15 -7.37 3.07
CA TYR A 93 -5.27 -7.77 3.93
C TYR A 93 -6.50 -8.23 3.15
N PHE A 94 -6.58 -7.88 1.86
CA PHE A 94 -7.80 -8.04 1.07
C PHE A 94 -7.67 -9.02 -0.09
N ALA A 95 -6.47 -9.54 -0.35
CA ALA A 95 -6.23 -10.47 -1.45
C ALA A 95 -5.42 -11.66 -0.99
N ASN A 96 -5.62 -12.80 -1.65
CA ASN A 96 -4.78 -13.97 -1.44
C ASN A 96 -3.35 -13.67 -1.88
N ASP A 97 -3.19 -13.02 -3.04
CA ASP A 97 -1.89 -12.62 -3.57
C ASP A 97 -1.94 -11.19 -4.12
N VAL A 98 -0.88 -10.43 -3.84
CA VAL A 98 -0.66 -9.10 -4.42
C VAL A 98 0.61 -9.17 -5.25
N PHE A 99 0.49 -8.85 -6.53
CA PHE A 99 1.63 -8.73 -7.45
C PHE A 99 1.87 -7.26 -7.69
N ALA A 100 3.01 -6.76 -7.22
CA ALA A 100 3.36 -5.36 -7.34
C ALA A 100 4.56 -5.22 -8.27
N VAL A 101 4.54 -4.21 -9.12
CA VAL A 101 5.66 -3.89 -10.00
C VAL A 101 6.15 -2.48 -9.73
N GLU A 102 7.46 -2.31 -9.83
CA GLU A 102 8.13 -1.03 -9.64
C GLU A 102 9.28 -0.90 -10.64
N ARG A 103 9.34 0.21 -11.35
CA ARG A 103 10.37 0.46 -12.36
C ARG A 103 11.69 0.95 -11.77
N ILE A 104 11.68 1.49 -10.57
CA ILE A 104 12.86 2.04 -9.91
C ILE A 104 13.47 0.94 -9.04
N LYS A 105 14.58 0.37 -9.50
CA LYS A 105 15.20 -0.79 -8.87
C LYS A 105 15.51 -0.62 -7.38
N PRO A 106 16.08 0.49 -6.89
CA PRO A 106 16.30 0.68 -5.46
C PRO A 106 15.00 0.67 -4.64
N LEU A 107 13.88 1.14 -5.21
CA LEU A 107 12.58 1.07 -4.53
C LEU A 107 12.04 -0.36 -4.47
N VAL A 108 12.34 -1.19 -5.46
CA VAL A 108 12.01 -2.63 -5.39
C VAL A 108 12.65 -3.26 -4.16
N ALA A 109 13.94 -3.02 -3.96
CA ALA A 109 14.66 -3.53 -2.80
C ALA A 109 14.08 -2.99 -1.49
N LYS A 110 13.78 -1.70 -1.45
CA LYS A 110 13.21 -1.03 -0.27
C LYS A 110 11.84 -1.59 0.09
N SER A 111 10.95 -1.75 -0.90
CA SER A 111 9.62 -2.29 -0.65
C SER A 111 9.69 -3.74 -0.15
N ARG A 112 10.56 -4.57 -0.75
CA ARG A 112 10.76 -5.94 -0.27
C ARG A 112 11.25 -5.98 1.17
N GLN A 113 12.18 -5.11 1.52
CA GLN A 113 12.69 -5.00 2.88
C GLN A 113 11.59 -4.61 3.86
N ASN A 114 10.80 -3.60 3.52
CA ASN A 114 9.70 -3.12 4.38
C ASN A 114 8.65 -4.21 4.60
N LEU A 115 8.24 -4.88 3.53
CA LEU A 115 7.25 -5.96 3.61
C LEU A 115 7.76 -7.14 4.41
N ASN A 116 9.03 -7.49 4.23
CA ASN A 116 9.66 -8.59 4.97
C ASN A 116 9.76 -8.27 6.47
N GLU A 117 10.08 -7.03 6.81
CA GLU A 117 10.14 -6.58 8.21
C GLU A 117 8.78 -6.74 8.92
N LEU A 118 7.69 -6.51 8.20
CA LEU A 118 6.33 -6.68 8.71
C LEU A 118 5.82 -8.11 8.57
N LYS A 119 6.64 -9.04 8.07
CA LYS A 119 6.29 -10.44 7.87
C LYS A 119 5.08 -10.65 6.94
N ILE A 120 4.93 -9.76 5.98
CA ILE A 120 3.90 -9.86 4.94
C ILE A 120 4.41 -10.80 3.85
N ARG A 121 3.73 -11.92 3.64
CA ARG A 121 4.21 -13.01 2.78
C ARG A 121 3.45 -13.15 1.46
N ASN A 122 2.32 -12.49 1.32
CA ASN A 122 1.46 -12.62 0.15
C ASN A 122 1.60 -11.46 -0.84
N VAL A 123 2.71 -10.72 -0.76
CA VAL A 123 3.04 -9.65 -1.72
C VAL A 123 4.34 -10.02 -2.43
N ILE A 124 4.29 -10.03 -3.75
CA ILE A 124 5.47 -10.25 -4.61
C ILE A 124 5.75 -8.96 -5.35
N VAL A 125 6.93 -8.39 -5.13
CA VAL A 125 7.36 -7.17 -5.82
C VAL A 125 8.36 -7.51 -6.89
N LYS A 126 8.12 -7.04 -8.11
CA LYS A 126 9.03 -7.25 -9.25
C LYS A 126 9.50 -5.94 -9.83
N HIS A 127 10.75 -5.94 -10.26
CA HIS A 127 11.33 -4.85 -11.02
C HIS A 127 10.85 -4.97 -12.47
N ALA A 128 9.92 -4.12 -12.86
CA ALA A 128 9.36 -4.11 -14.21
C ALA A 128 8.70 -2.77 -14.49
N ASP A 129 8.57 -2.42 -15.78
CA ASP A 129 7.74 -1.31 -16.19
C ASP A 129 6.28 -1.74 -16.11
N GLY A 130 5.42 -0.88 -15.56
CA GLY A 130 3.98 -1.15 -15.44
C GLY A 130 3.31 -1.47 -16.76
N PHE A 131 3.82 -0.91 -17.86
CA PHE A 131 3.33 -1.20 -19.21
C PHE A 131 3.51 -2.67 -19.58
N MET A 132 4.54 -3.33 -19.05
CA MET A 132 4.85 -4.73 -19.33
C MET A 132 4.38 -5.70 -18.23
N ALA A 133 3.77 -5.18 -17.19
CA ALA A 133 3.47 -5.94 -15.97
C ALA A 133 2.61 -7.20 -16.22
N GLY A 134 1.57 -7.08 -17.02
CA GLY A 134 0.66 -8.18 -17.31
C GLY A 134 1.25 -9.35 -18.08
N ARG A 135 2.45 -9.17 -18.65
CA ARG A 135 3.10 -10.20 -19.45
C ARG A 135 4.10 -11.05 -18.68
N LYS A 136 4.51 -10.60 -17.49
CA LYS A 136 5.63 -11.22 -16.75
C LYS A 136 5.24 -11.70 -15.35
N ILE A 137 4.03 -11.43 -14.98
CA ILE A 137 3.48 -11.90 -13.72
C ILE A 137 2.63 -13.14 -13.95
#